data_832ea024e314b9f1ebd4a3d03d97af58
#
_entry.id   832ea024e314b9f1ebd4a3d03d97af58
#
_cell.length_a   1.000
_cell.length_b   1.000
_cell.length_c   1.000
_cell.angle_alpha   90.00
_cell.angle_beta   90.00
_cell.angle_gamma   90.00
#
_symmetry.space_group_name_H-M   'P 1'
#
loop_
_entity.id
_entity.type
_entity.pdbx_description
1 polymer ?
#
loop_
_entity_poly.entity_id
_entity_poly.type
_entity_poly.pdbx_seq_one_letter_code
_entity_poly.pdbx_strand_id
1 'polypeptide(L)'
;IDVPYETDEEREAAEGVGGYAKPMPPSWLARQQAEVAKRVAMADVVITTALIPGRAAPTLVSEDMVQSMKPGSVVVDLAAGRGPNGRDGNCRVTQAGQTVQVAGVHVVGLTNLAAQVPADASALYARNVLDFLKLIVSADGVKIDMEDDIVAACLVARDGVVTRS
;
A
#
# COMPACT_ATOMS: atom_id res chain seq x y z
N ILE A 1 -11.74 2.26 11.86
CA ILE A 1 -11.47 3.31 12.88
C ILE A 1 -12.14 4.57 12.35
N ASP A 2 -13.07 5.10 13.11
CA ASP A 2 -13.70 6.37 12.81
C ASP A 2 -13.02 7.46 13.67
N VAL A 3 -12.50 8.49 13.02
CA VAL A 3 -11.89 9.66 13.68
C VAL A 3 -12.70 10.88 13.27
N PRO A 4 -13.49 11.47 14.19
CA PRO A 4 -14.35 12.59 13.84
C PRO A 4 -13.55 13.82 13.40
N TYR A 5 -14.14 14.60 12.48
CA TYR A 5 -13.60 15.90 12.10
C TYR A 5 -14.05 16.95 13.13
N GLU A 6 -13.09 17.65 13.74
CA GLU A 6 -13.34 18.66 14.78
C GLU A 6 -13.34 20.08 14.21
N THR A 7 -12.67 20.30 13.05
CA THR A 7 -12.56 21.60 12.42
C THR A 7 -13.10 21.59 10.97
N ASP A 8 -13.42 22.76 10.45
CA ASP A 8 -13.85 22.91 9.06
C ASP A 8 -12.70 22.61 8.10
N GLU A 9 -11.45 22.93 8.46
CA GLU A 9 -10.25 22.58 7.70
C GLU A 9 -10.12 21.04 7.53
N GLU A 10 -10.43 20.29 8.58
CA GLU A 10 -10.40 18.81 8.51
C GLU A 10 -11.49 18.25 7.58
N ARG A 11 -12.69 18.86 7.60
CA ARG A 11 -13.78 18.48 6.70
C ARG A 11 -13.44 18.78 5.24
N GLU A 12 -12.93 19.98 4.97
CA GLU A 12 -12.49 20.39 3.63
C GLU A 12 -11.33 19.53 3.09
N ALA A 13 -10.40 19.12 3.96
CA ALA A 13 -9.32 18.21 3.58
C ALA A 13 -9.86 16.83 3.21
N ALA A 14 -10.88 16.34 3.91
CA ALA A 14 -11.50 15.03 3.67
C ALA A 14 -12.30 14.98 2.36
N GLU A 15 -12.91 16.09 1.93
CA GLU A 15 -13.67 16.16 0.66
C GLU A 15 -12.77 15.94 -0.56
N GLY A 16 -11.47 16.19 -0.45
CA GLY A 16 -10.50 15.92 -1.49
C GLY A 16 -10.71 16.73 -2.78
N VAL A 17 -9.88 16.48 -3.77
CA VAL A 17 -10.04 17.02 -5.14
C VAL A 17 -9.71 15.90 -6.13
N GLY A 18 -10.61 15.62 -7.08
CA GLY A 18 -10.34 14.69 -8.15
C GLY A 18 -10.15 13.22 -7.71
N GLY A 19 -10.81 12.79 -6.62
CA GLY A 19 -10.72 11.41 -6.12
C GLY A 19 -9.52 11.11 -5.23
N TYR A 20 -8.64 12.09 -4.98
CA TYR A 20 -7.53 11.96 -4.04
C TYR A 20 -7.79 12.82 -2.80
N ALA A 21 -7.62 12.22 -1.61
CA ALA A 21 -7.69 12.96 -0.36
C ALA A 21 -6.54 13.99 -0.28
N LYS A 22 -6.85 15.19 0.16
CA LYS A 22 -5.82 16.16 0.54
C LYS A 22 -5.07 15.65 1.77
N PRO A 23 -3.83 16.08 2.02
CA PRO A 23 -3.15 15.79 3.28
C PRO A 23 -4.00 16.31 4.46
N MET A 24 -4.30 15.42 5.39
CA MET A 24 -5.04 15.79 6.59
C MET A 24 -4.20 16.66 7.52
N PRO A 25 -4.81 17.59 8.28
CA PRO A 25 -4.12 18.39 9.27
C PRO A 25 -3.40 17.54 10.32
N PRO A 26 -2.26 18.01 10.86
CA PRO A 26 -1.49 17.27 11.87
C PRO A 26 -2.29 16.90 13.12
N SER A 27 -3.23 17.74 13.54
CA SER A 27 -4.12 17.47 14.68
C SER A 27 -4.98 16.22 14.45
N TRP A 28 -5.58 16.10 13.27
CA TRP A 28 -6.38 14.93 12.91
C TRP A 28 -5.52 13.67 12.79
N LEU A 29 -4.34 13.78 12.14
CA LEU A 29 -3.41 12.67 12.01
C LEU A 29 -2.93 12.15 13.37
N ALA A 30 -2.71 13.06 14.35
CA ALA A 30 -2.33 12.65 15.70
C ALA A 30 -3.45 11.87 16.41
N ARG A 31 -4.71 12.30 16.28
CA ARG A 31 -5.86 11.56 16.82
C ARG A 31 -6.03 10.21 16.12
N GLN A 32 -5.91 10.18 14.79
CA GLN A 32 -5.95 8.93 14.03
C GLN A 32 -4.87 7.95 14.52
N GLN A 33 -3.64 8.43 14.67
CA GLN A 33 -2.52 7.60 15.10
C GLN A 33 -2.72 7.07 16.53
N ALA A 34 -3.30 7.87 17.43
CA ALA A 34 -3.65 7.42 18.78
C ALA A 34 -4.71 6.31 18.77
N GLU A 35 -5.74 6.42 17.92
CA GLU A 35 -6.76 5.38 17.78
C GLU A 35 -6.19 4.11 17.13
N VAL A 36 -5.31 4.25 16.12
CA VAL A 36 -4.59 3.11 15.53
C VAL A 36 -3.76 2.41 16.59
N ALA A 37 -3.01 3.14 17.42
CA ALA A 37 -2.19 2.57 18.47
C ALA A 37 -3.00 1.72 19.47
N LYS A 38 -4.17 2.20 19.89
CA LYS A 38 -5.08 1.44 20.76
C LYS A 38 -5.52 0.12 20.13
N ARG A 39 -5.81 0.11 18.82
CA ARG A 39 -6.23 -1.09 18.10
C ARG A 39 -5.08 -2.07 17.91
N VAL A 40 -3.89 -1.56 17.57
CA VAL A 40 -2.67 -2.37 17.42
C VAL A 40 -2.33 -3.07 18.73
N ALA A 41 -2.39 -2.37 19.87
CA ALA A 41 -2.11 -2.96 21.17
C ALA A 41 -3.02 -4.14 21.58
N MET A 42 -4.24 -4.17 21.04
CA MET A 42 -5.22 -5.24 21.29
C MET A 42 -5.22 -6.35 20.24
N ALA A 43 -4.56 -6.14 19.10
CA ALA A 43 -4.56 -7.08 18.00
C ALA A 43 -3.59 -8.26 18.24
N ASP A 44 -3.99 -9.43 17.80
CA ASP A 44 -3.10 -10.60 17.76
C ASP A 44 -2.36 -10.67 16.42
N VAL A 45 -2.97 -10.12 15.34
CA VAL A 45 -2.37 -10.02 14.01
C VAL A 45 -2.63 -8.63 13.43
N VAL A 46 -1.58 -7.99 12.93
CA VAL A 46 -1.65 -6.72 12.19
C VAL A 46 -1.09 -6.96 10.78
N ILE A 47 -1.86 -6.59 9.75
CA ILE A 47 -1.43 -6.68 8.35
C ILE A 47 -1.43 -5.26 7.78
N THR A 48 -0.30 -4.82 7.23
CA THR A 48 -0.17 -3.51 6.62
C THR A 48 0.05 -3.63 5.10
N THR A 49 -0.67 -2.79 4.33
CA THR A 49 -0.75 -2.91 2.87
C THR A 49 -0.57 -1.59 2.13
N ALA A 50 -0.17 -0.51 2.81
CA ALA A 50 -0.08 0.81 2.19
C ALA A 50 1.16 0.93 1.31
N LEU A 51 0.96 0.74 0.01
CA LEU A 51 1.96 0.95 -1.04
C LEU A 51 1.58 2.16 -1.88
N ILE A 52 2.55 3.02 -2.14
CA ILE A 52 2.40 4.17 -3.03
C ILE A 52 3.34 3.95 -4.22
N PRO A 53 2.83 3.79 -5.44
CA PRO A 53 3.67 3.59 -6.62
C PRO A 53 4.68 4.74 -6.79
N GLY A 54 5.97 4.40 -6.98
CA GLY A 54 7.05 5.36 -7.20
C GLY A 54 7.45 6.21 -5.98
N ARG A 55 6.88 5.95 -4.79
CA ARG A 55 7.21 6.67 -3.56
C ARG A 55 7.47 5.70 -2.40
N ALA A 56 8.13 6.20 -1.37
CA ALA A 56 8.28 5.45 -0.12
C ALA A 56 6.93 5.17 0.53
N ALA A 57 6.76 3.94 1.01
CA ALA A 57 5.57 3.55 1.77
C ALA A 57 5.50 4.34 3.09
N PRO A 58 4.31 4.80 3.51
CA PRO A 58 4.17 5.53 4.76
C PRO A 58 4.41 4.61 5.97
N THR A 59 4.94 5.17 7.05
CA THR A 59 4.99 4.47 8.33
C THR A 59 3.62 4.53 9.00
N LEU A 60 3.00 3.38 9.22
CA LEU A 60 1.69 3.23 9.85
C LEU A 60 1.79 2.69 11.28
N VAL A 61 2.77 1.82 11.52
CA VAL A 61 3.01 1.15 12.81
C VAL A 61 4.38 1.56 13.32
N SER A 62 4.40 2.30 14.43
CA SER A 62 5.64 2.70 15.09
C SER A 62 6.25 1.56 15.89
N GLU A 63 7.49 1.72 16.32
CA GLU A 63 8.16 0.78 17.23
C GLU A 63 7.40 0.64 18.55
N ASP A 64 6.98 1.76 19.15
CA ASP A 64 6.21 1.77 20.41
C ASP A 64 4.88 1.01 20.27
N MET A 65 4.21 1.11 19.11
CA MET A 65 3.01 0.32 18.83
C MET A 65 3.31 -1.17 18.83
N VAL A 66 4.40 -1.61 18.19
CA VAL A 66 4.81 -3.01 18.20
C VAL A 66 5.12 -3.48 19.62
N GLN A 67 5.85 -2.69 20.39
CA GLN A 67 6.20 -3.01 21.78
C GLN A 67 4.96 -3.08 22.71
N SER A 68 3.86 -2.42 22.35
CA SER A 68 2.60 -2.48 23.09
C SER A 68 1.74 -3.70 22.80
N MET A 69 2.06 -4.46 21.76
CA MET A 69 1.34 -5.70 21.41
C MET A 69 1.66 -6.82 22.38
N LYS A 70 0.77 -7.82 22.46
CA LYS A 70 1.00 -9.00 23.27
C LYS A 70 2.16 -9.82 22.71
N PRO A 71 3.05 -10.40 23.57
CA PRO A 71 4.03 -11.37 23.11
C PRO A 71 3.38 -12.53 22.35
N GLY A 72 3.97 -12.94 21.23
CA GLY A 72 3.41 -13.94 20.34
C GLY A 72 2.51 -13.38 19.24
N SER A 73 2.15 -12.09 19.29
CA SER A 73 1.45 -11.41 18.19
C SER A 73 2.32 -11.32 16.93
N VAL A 74 1.67 -11.06 15.79
CA VAL A 74 2.33 -11.04 14.48
C VAL A 74 2.00 -9.75 13.75
N VAL A 75 3.01 -9.11 13.18
CA VAL A 75 2.85 -8.02 12.20
C VAL A 75 3.32 -8.55 10.84
N VAL A 76 2.46 -8.46 9.80
CA VAL A 76 2.81 -8.78 8.42
C VAL A 76 2.85 -7.49 7.62
N ASP A 77 4.04 -7.10 7.18
CA ASP A 77 4.26 -5.87 6.45
C ASP A 77 4.43 -6.15 4.94
N LEU A 78 3.36 -5.93 4.16
CA LEU A 78 3.39 -6.12 2.72
C LEU A 78 4.19 -5.03 1.97
N ALA A 79 4.53 -3.94 2.66
CA ALA A 79 5.36 -2.87 2.13
C ALA A 79 6.86 -3.02 2.50
N ALA A 80 7.27 -4.18 3.01
CA ALA A 80 8.65 -4.44 3.42
C ALA A 80 9.65 -4.10 2.30
N GLY A 81 10.69 -3.32 2.63
CA GLY A 81 11.67 -2.81 1.68
C GLY A 81 11.22 -1.60 0.86
N ARG A 82 10.02 -1.09 1.12
CA ARG A 82 9.44 0.08 0.44
C ARG A 82 9.29 1.31 1.33
N GLY A 83 9.69 1.21 2.58
CA GLY A 83 9.66 2.32 3.53
C GLY A 83 10.72 3.40 3.24
N PRO A 84 10.71 4.50 4.02
CA PRO A 84 11.56 5.66 3.77
C PRO A 84 13.07 5.39 3.76
N ASN A 85 13.52 4.38 4.51
CA ASN A 85 14.94 4.00 4.58
C ASN A 85 15.30 2.81 3.65
N GLY A 86 14.36 2.31 2.85
CA GLY A 86 14.54 1.17 1.95
C GLY A 86 14.71 -0.19 2.65
N ARG A 87 14.59 -0.25 3.97
CA ARG A 87 14.72 -1.47 4.78
C ARG A 87 13.43 -1.83 5.50
N ASP A 88 12.77 -0.84 6.07
CA ASP A 88 11.44 -0.96 6.67
C ASP A 88 10.33 -0.94 5.60
N GLY A 89 9.10 -0.81 6.05
CA GLY A 89 7.91 -0.70 5.24
C GLY A 89 6.88 0.20 5.92
N ASN A 90 5.67 -0.29 6.08
CA ASN A 90 4.66 0.38 6.88
C ASN A 90 4.89 0.22 8.39
N CYS A 91 5.66 -0.78 8.82
CA CYS A 91 6.05 -0.96 10.20
C CYS A 91 7.52 -0.58 10.37
N ARG A 92 7.81 0.27 11.37
CA ARG A 92 9.13 0.89 11.56
C ARG A 92 10.24 -0.11 11.88
N VAL A 93 9.89 -1.23 12.49
CA VAL A 93 10.85 -2.29 12.90
C VAL A 93 10.96 -3.41 11.87
N THR A 94 10.25 -3.32 10.75
CA THR A 94 10.37 -4.27 9.64
C THR A 94 11.80 -4.31 9.10
N GLN A 95 12.27 -5.51 8.81
CA GLN A 95 13.51 -5.73 8.09
C GLN A 95 13.22 -6.49 6.79
N ALA A 96 13.51 -5.87 5.66
CA ALA A 96 13.25 -6.42 4.35
C ALA A 96 13.89 -7.79 4.15
N GLY A 97 13.10 -8.76 3.70
CA GLY A 97 13.52 -10.13 3.46
C GLY A 97 13.63 -11.01 4.72
N GLN A 98 13.26 -10.51 5.89
CA GLN A 98 13.43 -11.21 7.16
C GLN A 98 12.13 -11.26 7.98
N THR A 99 12.05 -12.25 8.85
CA THR A 99 11.13 -12.23 10.00
C THR A 99 11.97 -11.98 11.26
N VAL A 100 11.66 -10.88 11.94
CA VAL A 100 12.36 -10.48 13.17
C VAL A 100 11.42 -10.54 14.37
N GLN A 101 11.98 -10.57 15.57
CA GLN A 101 11.20 -10.52 16.80
C GLN A 101 11.54 -9.25 17.59
N VAL A 102 10.53 -8.49 17.96
CA VAL A 102 10.66 -7.25 18.74
C VAL A 102 9.68 -7.33 19.91
N ALA A 103 10.17 -7.24 21.14
CA ALA A 103 9.37 -7.38 22.37
C ALA A 103 8.45 -8.62 22.40
N GLY A 104 8.87 -9.73 21.81
CA GLY A 104 8.08 -10.95 21.71
C GLY A 104 7.08 -10.98 20.55
N VAL A 105 6.99 -9.93 19.75
CA VAL A 105 6.12 -9.82 18.56
C VAL A 105 6.92 -10.23 17.32
N HIS A 106 6.34 -11.08 16.48
CA HIS A 106 6.94 -11.48 15.21
C HIS A 106 6.60 -10.45 14.12
N VAL A 107 7.63 -9.89 13.49
CA VAL A 107 7.46 -8.93 12.39
C VAL A 107 7.95 -9.56 11.09
N VAL A 108 7.01 -9.86 10.20
CA VAL A 108 7.24 -10.54 8.92
C VAL A 108 7.45 -9.49 7.84
N GLY A 109 8.69 -9.36 7.39
CA GLY A 109 9.12 -8.40 6.36
C GLY A 109 9.47 -9.06 5.02
N LEU A 110 8.81 -10.15 4.63
CA LEU A 110 9.08 -10.84 3.37
C LEU A 110 8.72 -9.96 2.18
N THR A 111 9.68 -9.71 1.29
CA THR A 111 9.53 -8.79 0.15
C THR A 111 8.79 -9.39 -1.05
N ASN A 112 8.62 -10.72 -1.07
CA ASN A 112 7.94 -11.43 -2.15
C ASN A 112 6.95 -12.46 -1.61
N LEU A 113 5.87 -11.97 -1.00
CA LEU A 113 4.80 -12.83 -0.48
C LEU A 113 4.02 -13.54 -1.59
N ALA A 114 3.92 -12.95 -2.78
CA ALA A 114 3.29 -13.58 -3.93
C ALA A 114 3.95 -14.93 -4.30
N ALA A 115 5.26 -15.05 -4.11
CA ALA A 115 5.98 -16.30 -4.36
C ALA A 115 5.66 -17.42 -3.35
N GLN A 116 5.05 -17.10 -2.20
CA GLN A 116 4.62 -18.10 -1.22
C GLN A 116 3.27 -18.75 -1.59
N VAL A 117 2.49 -18.08 -2.45
CA VAL A 117 1.19 -18.54 -2.96
C VAL A 117 1.13 -18.39 -4.50
N PRO A 118 2.04 -19.04 -5.24
CA PRO A 118 2.29 -18.73 -6.64
C PRO A 118 1.09 -19.00 -7.55
N ALA A 119 0.30 -20.03 -7.28
CA ALA A 119 -0.87 -20.38 -8.08
C ALA A 119 -1.93 -19.27 -8.00
N ASP A 120 -2.29 -18.85 -6.80
CA ASP A 120 -3.31 -17.80 -6.57
C ASP A 120 -2.82 -16.44 -7.06
N ALA A 121 -1.57 -16.10 -6.76
CA ALA A 121 -0.97 -14.84 -7.20
C ALA A 121 -0.92 -14.75 -8.75
N SER A 122 -0.54 -15.82 -9.42
CA SER A 122 -0.51 -15.89 -10.89
C SER A 122 -1.92 -15.81 -11.49
N ALA A 123 -2.90 -16.48 -10.89
CA ALA A 123 -4.29 -16.43 -11.36
C ALA A 123 -4.87 -15.02 -11.27
N LEU A 124 -4.62 -14.30 -10.17
CA LEU A 124 -5.06 -12.92 -9.99
C LEU A 124 -4.37 -11.97 -10.98
N TYR A 125 -3.07 -12.13 -11.17
CA TYR A 125 -2.31 -11.33 -12.13
C TYR A 125 -2.78 -11.58 -13.57
N ALA A 126 -2.99 -12.85 -13.95
CA ALA A 126 -3.49 -13.21 -15.27
C ALA A 126 -4.87 -12.60 -15.56
N ARG A 127 -5.73 -12.50 -14.57
CA ARG A 127 -7.03 -11.81 -14.72
C ARG A 127 -6.86 -10.33 -15.05
N ASN A 128 -5.97 -9.61 -14.34
CA ASN A 128 -5.69 -8.21 -14.64
C ASN A 128 -5.12 -8.03 -16.06
N VAL A 129 -4.21 -8.93 -16.49
CA VAL A 129 -3.68 -8.90 -17.86
C VAL A 129 -4.78 -9.17 -18.87
N LEU A 130 -5.67 -10.13 -18.62
CA LEU A 130 -6.80 -10.43 -19.50
C LEU A 130 -7.76 -9.23 -19.61
N ASP A 131 -8.06 -8.56 -18.50
CA ASP A 131 -8.95 -7.41 -18.51
C ASP A 131 -8.32 -6.23 -19.28
N PHE A 132 -7.02 -6.01 -19.17
CA PHE A 132 -6.31 -5.04 -20.02
C PHE A 132 -6.33 -5.45 -21.51
N LEU A 133 -6.09 -6.72 -21.82
CA LEU A 133 -6.13 -7.18 -23.20
C LEU A 133 -7.49 -6.97 -23.88
N LYS A 134 -8.59 -7.05 -23.15
CA LYS A 134 -9.94 -6.77 -23.69
C LYS A 134 -10.11 -5.33 -24.15
N LEU A 135 -9.31 -4.37 -23.63
CA LEU A 135 -9.34 -2.98 -24.07
C LEU A 135 -8.64 -2.77 -25.41
N ILE A 136 -7.65 -3.60 -25.72
CA ILE A 136 -6.79 -3.42 -26.90
C ILE A 136 -6.93 -4.50 -27.97
N VAL A 137 -7.59 -5.62 -27.67
CA VAL A 137 -7.75 -6.76 -28.61
C VAL A 137 -9.22 -6.96 -28.96
N SER A 138 -9.53 -6.97 -30.25
CA SER A 138 -10.85 -7.27 -30.80
C SER A 138 -10.77 -8.34 -31.87
N ALA A 139 -11.91 -8.75 -32.44
CA ALA A 139 -11.97 -9.67 -33.59
C ALA A 139 -11.22 -9.15 -34.82
N ASP A 140 -11.11 -7.84 -34.96
CA ASP A 140 -10.46 -7.16 -36.10
C ASP A 140 -8.95 -6.93 -35.86
N GLY A 141 -8.43 -7.33 -34.71
CA GLY A 141 -7.02 -7.20 -34.34
C GLY A 141 -6.76 -6.32 -33.13
N VAL A 142 -5.54 -5.80 -33.04
CA VAL A 142 -5.09 -4.94 -31.94
C VAL A 142 -5.36 -3.48 -32.27
N LYS A 143 -6.10 -2.77 -31.38
CA LYS A 143 -6.34 -1.34 -31.45
C LYS A 143 -5.81 -0.67 -30.19
N ILE A 144 -4.93 0.30 -30.35
CA ILE A 144 -4.42 1.14 -29.26
C ILE A 144 -5.19 2.46 -29.26
N ASP A 145 -6.17 2.55 -28.38
CA ASP A 145 -6.99 3.74 -28.24
C ASP A 145 -6.41 4.68 -27.17
N MET A 146 -5.89 5.81 -27.61
CA MET A 146 -5.28 6.79 -26.72
C MET A 146 -6.28 7.70 -25.99
N GLU A 147 -7.57 7.60 -26.33
CA GLU A 147 -8.65 8.27 -25.59
C GLU A 147 -9.07 7.47 -24.36
N ASP A 148 -8.70 6.18 -24.29
CA ASP A 148 -8.87 5.37 -23.10
C ASP A 148 -7.72 5.65 -22.10
N ASP A 149 -8.07 6.13 -20.92
CA ASP A 149 -7.12 6.55 -19.88
C ASP A 149 -6.20 5.39 -19.43
N ILE A 150 -6.70 4.16 -19.38
CA ILE A 150 -5.92 2.97 -18.97
C ILE A 150 -4.91 2.62 -20.05
N VAL A 151 -5.33 2.61 -21.31
CA VAL A 151 -4.46 2.30 -22.45
C VAL A 151 -3.38 3.37 -22.59
N ALA A 152 -3.77 4.65 -22.53
CA ALA A 152 -2.84 5.77 -22.56
C ALA A 152 -1.81 5.72 -21.42
N ALA A 153 -2.25 5.40 -20.19
CA ALA A 153 -1.38 5.28 -19.03
C ALA A 153 -0.40 4.08 -19.11
N CYS A 154 -0.75 3.03 -19.84
CA CYS A 154 0.09 1.84 -20.00
C CYS A 154 1.07 1.94 -21.18
N LEU A 155 0.87 2.88 -22.11
CA LEU A 155 1.74 3.02 -23.28
C LEU A 155 3.08 3.66 -22.90
N VAL A 156 4.15 2.89 -23.02
CA VAL A 156 5.54 3.35 -22.72
C VAL A 156 6.23 3.89 -23.97
N ALA A 157 6.06 3.21 -25.09
CA ALA A 157 6.68 3.63 -26.36
C ALA A 157 5.81 3.18 -27.54
N ARG A 158 5.81 3.98 -28.64
CA ARG A 158 5.14 3.68 -29.89
C ARG A 158 5.95 4.22 -31.07
N ASP A 159 6.11 3.44 -32.11
CA ASP A 159 6.78 3.82 -33.36
C ASP A 159 8.20 4.38 -33.13
N GLY A 160 8.94 3.83 -32.16
CA GLY A 160 10.28 4.26 -31.79
C GLY A 160 10.36 5.52 -30.92
N VAL A 161 9.21 6.06 -30.53
CA VAL A 161 9.14 7.22 -29.63
C VAL A 161 8.69 6.79 -28.24
N VAL A 162 9.46 7.20 -27.21
CA VAL A 162 9.07 6.99 -25.80
C VAL A 162 7.99 8.01 -25.44
N THR A 163 6.84 7.53 -24.99
CA THR A 163 5.67 8.35 -24.63
C THR A 163 5.61 8.66 -23.16
N ARG A 164 6.35 7.89 -22.34
CA ARG A 164 6.36 8.02 -20.87
C ARG A 164 7.75 7.72 -20.35
N SER A 165 8.31 8.63 -19.56
CA SER A 165 9.56 8.51 -18.80
C SER A 165 9.30 8.19 -17.33
#